data_821c0067a13a237085c81105c385878a
#
_entry.id   821c0067a13a237085c81105c385878a
#
_cell.length_a   1.000
_cell.length_b   1.000
_cell.length_c   1.000
_cell.angle_alpha   90.00
_cell.angle_beta   90.00
_cell.angle_gamma   90.00
#
_symmetry.space_group_name_H-M   'P 1'
#
loop_
_entity.id
_entity.type
_entity.pdbx_description
1 polymer ?
#
loop_
_entity_poly.entity_id
_entity_poly.type
_entity_poly.pdbx_seq_one_letter_code
_entity_poly.pdbx_strand_id
1 'polypeptide(L)'
;MHPSHGHDQSIVNGISRIGYMKGGKSALWRDEDIADSITTHAIRFIENSRQLNGTEDPVLAAMVAETFARFTAACNDLDSTELHVILPGFHDVNSRYEKFLAAIPEAPATRLDKAAILIGELKSRQRYAALYRHFTSSAEFRLRVMHHDAKIANVLFDDQSGQVICPVDMDTVMPGYFFSDLGDMIRSMAGTADEQCTELEKLQIRPAIY
;
A
#
# COMPACT_ATOMS: atom_id res chain seq x y z
N MET A 1 41.19 -10.84 -3.42
CA MET A 1 40.81 -9.43 -3.59
C MET A 1 39.32 -9.40 -3.98
N HIS A 2 38.43 -9.16 -3.03
CA HIS A 2 37.00 -8.98 -3.29
C HIS A 2 36.74 -7.50 -3.58
N PRO A 3 35.94 -7.15 -4.60
CA PRO A 3 35.51 -5.76 -4.78
C PRO A 3 34.45 -5.44 -3.76
N SER A 4 34.68 -4.39 -2.99
CA SER A 4 33.76 -3.77 -2.08
C SER A 4 32.55 -3.22 -2.85
N HIS A 5 31.35 -3.70 -2.55
CA HIS A 5 30.10 -3.10 -3.02
C HIS A 5 29.88 -1.83 -2.22
N GLY A 6 30.13 -0.69 -2.82
CA GLY A 6 29.71 0.60 -2.30
C GLY A 6 28.19 0.67 -2.35
N HIS A 7 27.54 0.77 -1.20
CA HIS A 7 26.15 1.15 -1.12
C HIS A 7 26.03 2.62 -1.50
N ASP A 8 25.36 2.89 -2.60
CA ASP A 8 25.03 4.24 -3.02
C ASP A 8 23.88 4.77 -2.12
N GLN A 9 24.22 5.69 -1.21
CA GLN A 9 23.28 6.31 -0.27
C GLN A 9 22.35 7.34 -0.92
N SER A 10 22.36 7.49 -2.25
CA SER A 10 21.55 8.47 -2.96
C SER A 10 20.07 8.08 -3.14
N ILE A 11 19.68 6.86 -2.69
CA ILE A 11 18.35 6.28 -2.94
C ILE A 11 17.28 6.75 -1.93
N VAL A 12 17.62 7.47 -0.88
CA VAL A 12 16.71 7.70 0.27
C VAL A 12 15.85 8.97 0.16
N ASN A 13 16.07 9.83 -0.82
CA ASN A 13 15.38 11.12 -0.87
C ASN A 13 14.61 11.32 -2.18
N GLY A 14 13.36 11.00 -2.17
CA GLY A 14 12.38 11.50 -3.13
C GLY A 14 11.69 10.45 -3.99
N ILE A 15 10.41 10.33 -3.81
CA ILE A 15 9.55 9.37 -4.50
C ILE A 15 8.70 10.10 -5.53
N SER A 16 8.76 9.68 -6.78
CA SER A 16 7.64 9.75 -7.70
C SER A 16 7.88 9.04 -9.03
N ARG A 17 6.94 8.27 -9.46
CA ARG A 17 6.75 7.50 -10.70
C ARG A 17 7.83 6.48 -11.05
N ILE A 18 7.45 5.23 -10.94
CA ILE A 18 8.19 4.07 -11.44
C ILE A 18 7.97 3.98 -12.95
N GLY A 19 9.06 4.10 -13.72
CA GLY A 19 9.09 3.72 -15.12
C GLY A 19 9.76 2.36 -15.27
N TYR A 20 9.06 1.36 -15.79
CA TYR A 20 9.66 0.08 -16.13
C TYR A 20 10.36 0.16 -17.49
N MET A 21 11.62 -0.22 -17.56
CA MET A 21 12.35 -0.33 -18.81
C MET A 21 12.66 -1.78 -19.14
N LYS A 22 12.28 -2.20 -20.35
CA LYS A 22 12.59 -3.52 -20.91
C LYS A 22 14.00 -3.48 -21.52
N GLY A 23 14.92 -4.23 -20.95
CA GLY A 23 16.27 -4.43 -21.52
C GLY A 23 17.42 -3.90 -20.66
N GLY A 24 17.82 -4.63 -19.67
CA GLY A 24 19.17 -4.88 -19.12
C GLY A 24 20.16 -3.74 -18.86
N LYS A 25 19.81 -2.47 -18.95
CA LYS A 25 20.69 -1.34 -18.64
C LYS A 25 19.96 -0.34 -17.75
N SER A 26 20.49 -0.09 -16.57
CA SER A 26 20.07 1.03 -15.72
C SER A 26 20.44 2.34 -16.43
N ALA A 27 19.45 3.15 -16.80
CA ALA A 27 19.67 4.49 -17.28
C ALA A 27 19.08 5.46 -16.26
N LEU A 28 19.90 6.32 -15.69
CA LEU A 28 19.48 7.54 -15.04
C LEU A 28 19.10 8.53 -16.16
N TRP A 29 17.82 8.84 -16.26
CA TRP A 29 17.36 9.93 -17.10
C TRP A 29 17.48 11.23 -16.31
N ARG A 30 18.32 12.13 -16.78
CA ARG A 30 18.24 13.54 -16.41
C ARG A 30 17.59 14.23 -17.57
N ASP A 31 16.34 14.57 -17.45
CA ASP A 31 15.68 15.51 -18.35
C ASP A 31 15.77 16.89 -17.72
N GLU A 32 16.67 17.72 -18.24
CA GLU A 32 16.91 19.08 -17.74
C GLU A 32 15.74 20.02 -18.03
N ASP A 33 14.74 19.56 -18.81
CA ASP A 33 13.55 20.31 -19.19
C ASP A 33 12.30 20.01 -18.36
N ILE A 34 12.35 19.05 -17.41
CA ILE A 34 11.24 18.78 -16.51
C ILE A 34 11.47 19.53 -15.21
N ALA A 35 10.60 20.54 -14.99
CA ALA A 35 10.63 21.42 -13.84
C ALA A 35 11.00 20.73 -12.52
N ASP A 36 11.75 21.43 -11.70
CA ASP A 36 12.44 21.14 -10.43
C ASP A 36 11.68 20.34 -9.34
N SER A 37 10.60 19.63 -9.64
CA SER A 37 9.74 19.00 -8.64
C SER A 37 9.45 17.51 -8.84
N ILE A 38 9.99 16.87 -9.89
CA ILE A 38 9.72 15.44 -10.14
C ILE A 38 10.99 14.64 -9.85
N THR A 39 10.97 13.90 -8.76
CA THR A 39 12.00 12.90 -8.47
C THR A 39 11.58 11.57 -9.09
N THR A 40 12.40 11.03 -9.97
CA THR A 40 12.16 9.74 -10.63
C THR A 40 13.25 8.78 -10.19
N HIS A 41 12.89 7.58 -9.81
CA HIS A 41 13.83 6.50 -9.60
C HIS A 41 13.57 5.35 -10.58
N ALA A 42 14.60 4.63 -10.95
CA ALA A 42 14.52 3.46 -11.79
C ALA A 42 15.02 2.25 -11.01
N ILE A 43 14.25 1.17 -11.03
CA ILE A 43 14.65 -0.11 -10.46
C ILE A 43 15.00 -1.09 -11.57
N ARG A 44 15.86 -2.06 -11.28
CA ARG A 44 16.19 -3.11 -12.22
C ARG A 44 14.94 -3.93 -12.52
N PHE A 45 14.61 -4.09 -13.81
CA PHE A 45 13.52 -4.96 -14.23
C PHE A 45 13.82 -6.41 -13.86
N ILE A 46 12.85 -7.10 -13.27
CA ILE A 46 12.92 -8.50 -12.89
C ILE A 46 12.28 -9.31 -14.01
N GLU A 47 13.11 -10.00 -14.79
CA GLU A 47 12.63 -10.83 -15.90
C GLU A 47 11.91 -12.08 -15.40
N ASN A 48 11.05 -12.66 -16.27
CA ASN A 48 10.26 -13.87 -15.97
C ASN A 48 9.41 -13.73 -14.71
N SER A 49 8.86 -12.53 -14.51
CA SER A 49 7.98 -12.24 -13.39
C SER A 49 6.63 -11.67 -13.83
N ARG A 50 5.61 -11.93 -13.03
CA ARG A 50 4.26 -11.42 -13.24
C ARG A 50 3.68 -10.87 -11.94
N GLN A 51 2.69 -10.01 -12.08
CA GLN A 51 1.80 -9.53 -11.01
C GLN A 51 0.43 -10.19 -11.13
N LEU A 52 -0.29 -10.28 -10.00
CA LEU A 52 -1.66 -10.78 -9.93
C LEU A 52 -2.56 -9.68 -9.36
N ASN A 53 -3.78 -9.56 -9.89
CA ASN A 53 -4.74 -8.57 -9.40
C ASN A 53 -5.67 -9.12 -8.29
N GLY A 54 -5.60 -10.40 -8.00
CA GLY A 54 -6.39 -11.08 -6.97
C GLY A 54 -6.09 -12.57 -6.94
N THR A 55 -6.66 -13.27 -5.97
CA THR A 55 -6.54 -14.73 -5.86
C THR A 55 -7.79 -15.33 -5.22
N GLU A 56 -8.10 -16.57 -5.60
CA GLU A 56 -9.07 -17.45 -4.91
C GLU A 56 -8.36 -18.59 -4.17
N ASP A 57 -7.05 -18.68 -4.30
CA ASP A 57 -6.23 -19.71 -3.67
C ASP A 57 -5.73 -19.25 -2.30
N PRO A 58 -6.14 -19.87 -1.19
CA PRO A 58 -5.68 -19.53 0.16
C PRO A 58 -4.16 -19.71 0.34
N VAL A 59 -3.55 -20.65 -0.38
CA VAL A 59 -2.10 -20.89 -0.29
C VAL A 59 -1.37 -19.69 -0.88
N LEU A 60 -1.83 -19.19 -2.02
CA LEU A 60 -1.25 -18.00 -2.65
C LEU A 60 -1.45 -16.77 -1.79
N ALA A 61 -2.63 -16.59 -1.19
CA ALA A 61 -2.89 -15.50 -0.26
C ALA A 61 -1.95 -15.55 0.96
N ALA A 62 -1.71 -16.73 1.50
CA ALA A 62 -0.76 -16.93 2.60
C ALA A 62 0.69 -16.58 2.19
N MET A 63 1.12 -16.92 0.96
CA MET A 63 2.44 -16.54 0.45
C MET A 63 2.60 -15.02 0.35
N VAL A 64 1.56 -14.31 -0.09
CA VAL A 64 1.55 -12.84 -0.14
C VAL A 64 1.65 -12.25 1.27
N ALA A 65 0.84 -12.75 2.20
CA ALA A 65 0.86 -12.29 3.59
C ALA A 65 2.22 -12.52 4.25
N GLU A 66 2.83 -13.69 4.02
CA GLU A 66 4.18 -14.01 4.49
C GLU A 66 5.22 -13.04 3.90
N THR A 67 5.08 -12.65 2.64
CA THR A 67 5.98 -11.73 1.97
C THR A 67 6.00 -10.36 2.65
N PHE A 68 4.85 -9.77 2.92
CA PHE A 68 4.77 -8.49 3.63
C PHE A 68 5.16 -8.61 5.10
N ALA A 69 4.86 -9.73 5.75
CA ALA A 69 5.34 -9.99 7.11
C ALA A 69 6.88 -10.07 7.17
N ARG A 70 7.51 -10.73 6.21
CA ARG A 70 8.98 -10.79 6.08
C ARG A 70 9.58 -9.42 5.77
N PHE A 71 8.93 -8.61 4.92
CA PHE A 71 9.33 -7.22 4.67
C PHE A 71 9.36 -6.41 5.97
N THR A 72 8.25 -6.40 6.72
CA THR A 72 8.18 -5.70 8.02
C THR A 72 9.20 -6.23 9.03
N ALA A 73 9.42 -7.56 9.06
CA ALA A 73 10.40 -8.18 9.94
C ALA A 73 11.83 -7.78 9.58
N ALA A 74 12.16 -7.71 8.28
CA ALA A 74 13.47 -7.28 7.79
C ALA A 74 13.78 -5.80 8.12
N CYS A 75 12.74 -4.98 8.28
CA CYS A 75 12.87 -3.57 8.65
C CYS A 75 12.72 -3.33 10.18
N ASN A 76 12.64 -4.37 11.00
CA ASN A 76 12.29 -4.22 12.42
C ASN A 76 13.36 -3.55 13.29
N ASP A 77 14.61 -3.56 12.85
CA ASP A 77 15.76 -2.91 13.47
C ASP A 77 16.00 -1.47 12.98
N LEU A 78 15.26 -1.04 11.95
CA LEU A 78 15.30 0.34 11.48
C LEU A 78 14.51 1.25 12.42
N ASP A 79 15.07 2.41 12.71
CA ASP A 79 14.31 3.47 13.40
C ASP A 79 13.31 4.10 12.44
N SER A 80 12.04 3.74 12.58
CA SER A 80 10.99 4.25 11.72
C SER A 80 10.85 5.78 11.78
N THR A 81 11.37 6.45 12.83
CA THR A 81 11.33 7.92 12.95
C THR A 81 12.30 8.63 12.03
N GLU A 82 13.29 7.93 11.49
CA GLU A 82 14.23 8.47 10.50
C GLU A 82 13.62 8.52 9.08
N LEU A 83 12.50 7.84 8.86
CA LEU A 83 11.81 7.86 7.58
C LEU A 83 10.89 9.07 7.45
N HIS A 84 10.85 9.65 6.25
CA HIS A 84 9.90 10.70 5.93
C HIS A 84 8.47 10.15 5.85
N VAL A 85 7.53 10.90 6.43
CA VAL A 85 6.10 10.64 6.22
C VAL A 85 5.69 11.24 4.87
N ILE A 86 5.61 10.40 3.85
CA ILE A 86 5.37 10.81 2.46
C ILE A 86 3.93 11.24 2.25
N LEU A 87 2.99 10.52 2.85
CA LEU A 87 1.54 10.75 2.75
C LEU A 87 0.95 10.92 4.16
N PRO A 88 0.99 12.12 4.75
CA PRO A 88 0.46 12.36 6.09
C PRO A 88 -1.01 11.96 6.22
N GLY A 89 -1.33 11.13 7.21
CA GLY A 89 -2.69 10.67 7.47
C GLY A 89 -3.24 9.68 6.43
N PHE A 90 -2.39 9.03 5.63
CA PHE A 90 -2.81 8.14 4.54
C PHE A 90 -3.75 7.04 5.02
N HIS A 91 -3.47 6.37 6.12
CA HIS A 91 -4.33 5.35 6.75
C HIS A 91 -4.97 5.82 8.06
N ASP A 92 -4.98 7.12 8.35
CA ASP A 92 -5.63 7.65 9.53
C ASP A 92 -7.15 7.63 9.37
N VAL A 93 -7.77 6.57 9.87
CA VAL A 93 -9.22 6.35 9.83
C VAL A 93 -9.97 7.48 10.52
N ASN A 94 -9.44 8.04 11.62
CA ASN A 94 -10.07 9.13 12.34
C ASN A 94 -10.09 10.42 11.50
N SER A 95 -8.93 10.81 10.96
CA SER A 95 -8.82 11.99 10.08
C SER A 95 -9.70 11.85 8.82
N ARG A 96 -9.74 10.65 8.22
CA ARG A 96 -10.60 10.36 7.07
C ARG A 96 -12.07 10.45 7.42
N TYR A 97 -12.47 9.97 8.60
CA TYR A 97 -13.84 10.05 9.07
C TYR A 97 -14.26 11.50 9.35
N GLU A 98 -13.41 12.31 9.96
CA GLU A 98 -13.64 13.74 10.17
C GLU A 98 -13.82 14.50 8.85
N LYS A 99 -12.92 14.24 7.86
CA LYS A 99 -13.06 14.80 6.50
C LYS A 99 -14.34 14.37 5.81
N PHE A 100 -14.76 13.11 5.97
CA PHE A 100 -16.02 12.62 5.45
C PHE A 100 -17.21 13.39 6.06
N LEU A 101 -17.24 13.56 7.39
CA LEU A 101 -18.32 14.32 8.05
C LEU A 101 -18.34 15.79 7.60
N ALA A 102 -17.19 16.42 7.46
CA ALA A 102 -17.07 17.80 7.01
C ALA A 102 -17.50 18.00 5.54
N ALA A 103 -17.33 17.00 4.70
CA ALA A 103 -17.70 17.08 3.29
C ALA A 103 -19.23 16.99 3.05
N ILE A 104 -20.00 16.42 3.99
CA ILE A 104 -21.44 16.23 3.81
C ILE A 104 -22.20 17.56 3.62
N PRO A 105 -22.06 18.58 4.48
CA PRO A 105 -22.79 19.83 4.33
C PRO A 105 -22.40 20.63 3.08
N GLU A 106 -21.20 20.40 2.55
CA GLU A 106 -20.67 21.10 1.37
C GLU A 106 -21.02 20.38 0.04
N ALA A 107 -21.60 19.18 0.12
CA ALA A 107 -21.86 18.39 -1.08
C ALA A 107 -23.15 18.82 -1.78
N PRO A 108 -23.20 18.81 -3.15
CA PRO A 108 -24.42 19.06 -3.90
C PRO A 108 -25.56 18.09 -3.53
N ALA A 109 -26.80 18.58 -3.43
CA ALA A 109 -27.96 17.78 -3.06
C ALA A 109 -28.11 16.49 -3.88
N THR A 110 -27.89 16.57 -5.19
CA THR A 110 -27.97 15.41 -6.09
C THR A 110 -26.94 14.31 -5.77
N ARG A 111 -25.79 14.68 -5.22
CA ARG A 111 -24.76 13.73 -4.77
C ARG A 111 -25.15 13.14 -3.41
N LEU A 112 -25.70 13.94 -2.51
CA LEU A 112 -26.19 13.49 -1.21
C LEU A 112 -27.33 12.47 -1.38
N ASP A 113 -28.29 12.73 -2.25
CA ASP A 113 -29.40 11.82 -2.54
C ASP A 113 -28.89 10.46 -3.04
N LYS A 114 -27.95 10.46 -4.00
CA LYS A 114 -27.37 9.23 -4.53
C LYS A 114 -26.53 8.44 -3.49
N ALA A 115 -25.91 9.13 -2.55
CA ALA A 115 -25.04 8.54 -1.53
C ALA A 115 -25.74 8.33 -0.17
N ALA A 116 -27.03 8.63 -0.05
CA ALA A 116 -27.73 8.69 1.25
C ALA A 116 -27.58 7.40 2.08
N ILE A 117 -27.72 6.23 1.45
CA ILE A 117 -27.55 4.93 2.11
C ILE A 117 -26.11 4.75 2.61
N LEU A 118 -25.13 5.01 1.77
CA LEU A 118 -23.71 4.89 2.13
C LEU A 118 -23.30 5.87 3.24
N ILE A 119 -23.84 7.10 3.20
CA ILE A 119 -23.62 8.10 4.24
C ILE A 119 -24.19 7.60 5.58
N GLY A 120 -25.41 7.03 5.57
CA GLY A 120 -26.03 6.45 6.76
C GLY A 120 -25.18 5.30 7.33
N GLU A 121 -24.75 4.39 6.48
CA GLU A 121 -23.89 3.26 6.84
C GLU A 121 -22.54 3.70 7.44
N LEU A 122 -21.87 4.66 6.82
CA LEU A 122 -20.60 5.18 7.32
C LEU A 122 -20.75 5.91 8.66
N LYS A 123 -21.83 6.70 8.82
CA LYS A 123 -22.14 7.35 10.11
C LYS A 123 -22.36 6.33 11.23
N SER A 124 -23.06 5.22 10.96
CA SER A 124 -23.29 4.16 11.95
C SER A 124 -21.99 3.46 12.39
N ARG A 125 -20.92 3.60 11.61
CA ARG A 125 -19.60 2.96 11.85
C ARG A 125 -18.58 3.87 12.53
N GLN A 126 -18.98 5.00 13.10
CA GLN A 126 -18.12 5.92 13.86
C GLN A 126 -17.21 5.22 14.88
N ARG A 127 -17.68 4.12 15.45
CA ARG A 127 -16.91 3.32 16.41
C ARG A 127 -15.52 2.88 15.90
N TYR A 128 -15.37 2.68 14.58
CA TYR A 128 -14.07 2.27 14.02
C TYR A 128 -13.04 3.39 14.03
N ALA A 129 -13.46 4.65 13.84
CA ALA A 129 -12.59 5.80 14.02
C ALA A 129 -12.14 5.94 15.48
N ALA A 130 -13.06 5.73 16.44
CA ALA A 130 -12.73 5.74 17.86
C ALA A 130 -11.79 4.60 18.24
N LEU A 131 -11.98 3.40 17.68
CA LEU A 131 -11.14 2.24 17.90
C LEU A 131 -9.72 2.47 17.34
N TYR A 132 -9.60 3.04 16.13
CA TYR A 132 -8.32 3.43 15.55
C TYR A 132 -7.56 4.39 16.47
N ARG A 133 -8.23 5.42 16.98
CA ARG A 133 -7.64 6.39 17.93
C ARG A 133 -7.16 5.70 19.20
N HIS A 134 -7.94 4.77 19.74
CA HIS A 134 -7.59 4.00 20.91
C HIS A 134 -6.29 3.21 20.68
N PHE A 135 -6.18 2.48 19.58
CA PHE A 135 -4.99 1.70 19.25
C PHE A 135 -3.76 2.58 19.01
N THR A 136 -3.90 3.67 18.25
CA THR A 136 -2.77 4.56 17.96
C THR A 136 -2.30 5.38 19.16
N SER A 137 -3.13 5.47 20.21
CA SER A 137 -2.76 6.11 21.50
C SER A 137 -2.18 5.11 22.51
N SER A 138 -2.26 3.82 22.24
CA SER A 138 -1.77 2.78 23.17
C SER A 138 -0.29 2.54 22.95
N ALA A 139 0.45 2.40 24.06
CA ALA A 139 1.86 2.02 24.02
C ALA A 139 2.10 0.57 23.51
N GLU A 140 1.05 -0.24 23.42
CA GLU A 140 1.13 -1.61 22.87
C GLU A 140 1.31 -1.61 21.36
N PHE A 141 0.86 -0.56 20.66
CA PHE A 141 0.94 -0.41 19.21
C PHE A 141 2.03 0.60 18.86
N ARG A 142 3.18 0.11 18.47
CA ARG A 142 4.30 0.97 18.04
C ARG A 142 4.31 1.18 16.53
N LEU A 143 4.81 2.33 16.11
CA LEU A 143 5.14 2.59 14.71
C LEU A 143 6.27 1.65 14.26
N ARG A 144 6.15 1.19 13.01
CA ARG A 144 7.14 0.38 12.31
C ARG A 144 7.31 0.91 10.90
N VAL A 145 8.30 0.42 10.19
CA VAL A 145 8.38 0.60 8.74
C VAL A 145 7.31 -0.28 8.11
N MET A 146 6.35 0.34 7.43
CA MET A 146 5.22 -0.34 6.78
C MET A 146 5.22 -0.04 5.30
N HIS A 147 4.65 -0.94 4.49
CA HIS A 147 4.56 -0.78 3.05
C HIS A 147 3.48 0.24 2.65
N HIS A 148 2.36 0.24 3.35
CA HIS A 148 1.18 1.08 3.16
C HIS A 148 0.39 0.90 1.85
N ASP A 149 0.81 -0.04 1.00
CA ASP A 149 0.05 -0.50 -0.18
C ASP A 149 0.30 -2.01 -0.37
N ALA A 150 0.04 -2.77 0.70
CA ALA A 150 0.36 -4.19 0.82
C ALA A 150 -0.68 -5.07 0.09
N LYS A 151 -0.91 -4.81 -1.18
CA LYS A 151 -1.84 -5.56 -2.03
C LYS A 151 -1.12 -6.62 -2.85
N ILE A 152 -1.85 -7.66 -3.26
CA ILE A 152 -1.30 -8.75 -4.09
C ILE A 152 -0.68 -8.24 -5.40
N ALA A 153 -1.21 -7.15 -5.99
CA ALA A 153 -0.66 -6.55 -7.19
C ALA A 153 0.76 -5.96 -6.98
N ASN A 154 1.18 -5.74 -5.74
CA ASN A 154 2.51 -5.27 -5.38
C ASN A 154 3.45 -6.41 -4.96
N VAL A 155 3.18 -7.61 -5.43
CA VAL A 155 4.05 -8.78 -5.26
C VAL A 155 4.38 -9.36 -6.63
N LEU A 156 5.67 -9.61 -6.88
CA LEU A 156 6.12 -10.31 -8.08
C LEU A 156 6.20 -11.81 -7.84
N PHE A 157 5.69 -12.54 -8.81
CA PHE A 157 5.71 -13.99 -8.83
C PHE A 157 6.55 -14.48 -10.02
N ASP A 158 7.32 -15.51 -9.83
CA ASP A 158 8.06 -16.18 -10.91
C ASP A 158 7.08 -16.85 -11.87
N ASP A 159 7.26 -16.62 -13.15
CA ASP A 159 6.34 -17.10 -14.21
C ASP A 159 6.31 -18.62 -14.35
N GLN A 160 7.39 -19.31 -13.99
CA GLN A 160 7.53 -20.75 -14.18
C GLN A 160 7.09 -21.51 -12.93
N SER A 161 7.60 -21.10 -11.75
CA SER A 161 7.34 -21.80 -10.49
C SER A 161 6.10 -21.31 -9.76
N GLY A 162 5.61 -20.10 -10.07
CA GLY A 162 4.55 -19.43 -9.34
C GLY A 162 4.93 -19.00 -7.92
N GLN A 163 6.21 -19.12 -7.56
CA GLN A 163 6.71 -18.69 -6.25
C GLN A 163 6.84 -17.18 -6.18
N VAL A 164 6.70 -16.61 -4.98
CA VAL A 164 6.95 -15.19 -4.75
C VAL A 164 8.43 -14.88 -4.92
N ILE A 165 8.73 -13.81 -5.65
CA ILE A 165 10.06 -13.25 -5.79
C ILE A 165 10.30 -12.17 -4.74
N CYS A 166 9.52 -11.09 -4.75
CA CYS A 166 9.66 -9.97 -3.81
C CYS A 166 8.42 -9.06 -3.83
N PRO A 167 8.22 -8.23 -2.78
CA PRO A 167 7.34 -7.08 -2.86
C PRO A 167 7.96 -5.98 -3.73
N VAL A 168 7.11 -5.14 -4.33
CA VAL A 168 7.48 -4.01 -5.18
C VAL A 168 6.59 -2.80 -4.87
N ASP A 169 6.86 -1.66 -5.52
CA ASP A 169 6.10 -0.42 -5.32
C ASP A 169 6.29 0.16 -3.91
N MET A 170 7.55 0.47 -3.59
CA MET A 170 7.96 0.96 -2.27
C MET A 170 7.66 2.46 -2.07
N ASP A 171 6.90 3.08 -2.94
CA ASP A 171 6.63 4.53 -2.95
C ASP A 171 5.89 5.03 -1.72
N THR A 172 5.18 4.14 -1.02
CA THR A 172 4.40 4.45 0.18
C THR A 172 5.07 3.99 1.46
N VAL A 173 6.30 3.46 1.39
CA VAL A 173 7.02 2.97 2.58
C VAL A 173 7.34 4.14 3.52
N MET A 174 6.76 4.10 4.71
CA MET A 174 6.88 5.14 5.73
C MET A 174 6.53 4.58 7.11
N PRO A 175 6.69 5.35 8.21
CA PRO A 175 6.22 4.94 9.52
C PRO A 175 4.71 4.69 9.55
N GLY A 176 4.29 3.56 10.15
CA GLY A 176 2.88 3.20 10.26
C GLY A 176 2.62 2.07 11.24
N TYR A 177 1.37 1.68 11.32
CA TYR A 177 0.93 0.57 12.16
C TYR A 177 0.68 -0.68 11.31
N PHE A 178 1.03 -1.85 11.83
CA PHE A 178 0.95 -3.13 11.10
C PHE A 178 -0.45 -3.43 10.54
N PHE A 179 -1.50 -2.95 11.19
CA PHE A 179 -2.87 -3.19 10.74
C PHE A 179 -3.24 -2.42 9.46
N SER A 180 -2.43 -1.45 9.01
CA SER A 180 -2.62 -0.81 7.70
C SER A 180 -2.34 -1.80 6.58
N ASP A 181 -1.19 -2.44 6.59
CA ASP A 181 -0.81 -3.44 5.58
C ASP A 181 -1.72 -4.68 5.65
N LEU A 182 -2.08 -5.11 6.87
CA LEU A 182 -3.05 -6.20 7.05
C LEU A 182 -4.41 -5.87 6.42
N GLY A 183 -4.89 -4.64 6.60
CA GLY A 183 -6.14 -4.18 5.99
C GLY A 183 -6.09 -4.19 4.47
N ASP A 184 -4.99 -3.75 3.87
CA ASP A 184 -4.80 -3.78 2.42
C ASP A 184 -4.70 -5.20 1.85
N MET A 185 -4.00 -6.09 2.54
CA MET A 185 -3.94 -7.50 2.15
C MET A 185 -5.34 -8.13 2.15
N ILE A 186 -6.11 -7.93 3.22
CA ILE A 186 -7.48 -8.47 3.32
C ILE A 186 -8.36 -7.87 2.22
N ARG A 187 -8.33 -6.57 2.03
CA ARG A 187 -9.11 -5.87 1.01
C ARG A 187 -8.81 -6.38 -0.39
N SER A 188 -7.54 -6.53 -0.74
CA SER A 188 -7.11 -6.88 -2.09
C SER A 188 -7.24 -8.37 -2.42
N MET A 189 -7.20 -9.25 -1.41
CA MET A 189 -7.24 -10.71 -1.63
C MET A 189 -8.59 -11.32 -1.25
N ALA A 190 -9.17 -10.92 -0.12
CA ALA A 190 -10.44 -11.49 0.32
C ALA A 190 -11.67 -10.87 -0.39
N GLY A 191 -11.53 -9.70 -1.00
CA GLY A 191 -12.59 -9.09 -1.81
C GLY A 191 -12.81 -9.84 -3.13
N THR A 192 -14.07 -9.95 -3.58
CA THR A 192 -14.43 -10.58 -4.87
C THR A 192 -14.37 -9.62 -6.05
N ALA A 193 -14.28 -8.33 -5.80
CA ALA A 193 -14.23 -7.29 -6.80
C ALA A 193 -12.94 -6.48 -6.67
N ASP A 194 -12.46 -5.95 -7.79
CA ASP A 194 -11.31 -5.07 -7.83
C ASP A 194 -11.63 -3.65 -7.29
N GLU A 195 -10.60 -2.83 -7.15
CA GLU A 195 -10.71 -1.46 -6.63
C GLU A 195 -11.53 -0.52 -7.50
N GLN A 196 -11.74 -0.85 -8.78
CA GLN A 196 -12.49 -0.04 -9.74
C GLN A 196 -13.94 -0.49 -9.89
N CYS A 197 -14.36 -1.54 -9.17
CA CYS A 197 -15.71 -2.06 -9.24
C CYS A 197 -16.72 -1.02 -8.75
N THR A 198 -17.66 -0.66 -9.62
CA THR A 198 -18.77 0.26 -9.30
C THR A 198 -20.05 -0.47 -8.91
N GLU A 199 -20.11 -1.79 -9.09
CA GLU A 199 -21.26 -2.63 -8.77
C GLU A 199 -21.08 -3.21 -7.37
N LEU A 200 -21.41 -2.42 -6.36
CA LEU A 200 -21.15 -2.74 -4.94
C LEU A 200 -21.83 -4.03 -4.46
N GLU A 201 -22.92 -4.43 -5.10
CA GLU A 201 -23.65 -5.69 -4.84
C GLU A 201 -22.81 -6.93 -5.20
N LYS A 202 -21.81 -6.78 -6.07
CA LYS A 202 -20.85 -7.85 -6.42
C LYS A 202 -19.72 -8.00 -5.42
N LEU A 203 -19.52 -6.99 -4.57
CA LEU A 203 -18.48 -7.01 -3.57
C LEU A 203 -18.88 -7.92 -2.40
N GLN A 204 -18.21 -9.04 -2.32
CA GLN A 204 -18.34 -10.01 -1.23
C GLN A 204 -16.97 -10.28 -0.61
N ILE A 205 -16.95 -10.87 0.56
CA ILE A 205 -15.72 -11.33 1.21
C ILE A 205 -15.62 -12.84 1.03
N ARG A 206 -14.46 -13.33 0.64
CA ARG A 206 -14.11 -14.76 0.59
C ARG A 206 -13.60 -15.21 1.96
N PRO A 207 -14.39 -15.91 2.77
CA PRO A 207 -13.96 -16.30 4.13
C PRO A 207 -12.74 -17.23 4.13
N ALA A 208 -12.55 -18.02 3.06
CA ALA A 208 -11.40 -18.92 2.94
C ALA A 208 -10.05 -18.21 2.76
N ILE A 209 -10.07 -16.91 2.37
CA ILE A 209 -8.87 -16.08 2.19
C ILE A 209 -8.59 -15.25 3.46
N TYR A 210 -9.62 -14.99 4.26
CA TYR A 210 -9.53 -14.23 5.52
C TYR A 210 -8.93 -15.09 6.63
#